data_c2f6e17a0184384dac69bc9db4ff9f74
#
_entry.id   c2f6e17a0184384dac69bc9db4ff9f74
#
_cell.length_a   1.000
_cell.length_b   1.000
_cell.length_c   1.000
_cell.angle_alpha   90.00
_cell.angle_beta   90.00
_cell.angle_gamma   90.00
#
_symmetry.space_group_name_H-M   'P 1'
#
loop_
_entity.id
_entity.type
_entity.pdbx_description
1 polymer ?
#
loop_
_entity_poly.entity_id
_entity_poly.type
_entity_poly.pdbx_seq_one_letter_code
_entity_poly.pdbx_strand_id
1 'polypeptide(L)'
;TLTEFQGGPQEIAAMASGDIDISQIGHGAHALCIEGQAKIFHLDCTSLADAVVANTEKGINSIADLKGKTIAVSSGTSAEIILNLALSSAGLTQDDVTLVEMDANGMVSAMVSGGVDACATGSPSTLTIANALGDKALTLATNNDYVDQVTFPSSFITTEEFANANHDVLVRFSRALLKAQD
;
A
#
# COMPACT_ATOMS: atom_id res chain seq x y z
N THR A 1 5.74 -20.64 10.03
CA THR A 1 5.37 -20.60 8.60
C THR A 1 5.20 -19.16 8.19
N LEU A 2 5.64 -18.81 6.98
CA LEU A 2 5.38 -17.50 6.37
C LEU A 2 4.24 -17.66 5.34
N THR A 3 3.31 -16.73 5.34
CA THR A 3 2.20 -16.66 4.38
C THR A 3 2.20 -15.27 3.77
N GLU A 4 2.11 -15.18 2.44
CA GLU A 4 2.07 -13.92 1.70
C GLU A 4 0.62 -13.52 1.44
N PHE A 5 0.33 -12.22 1.62
CA PHE A 5 -0.95 -11.60 1.32
C PHE A 5 -0.75 -10.40 0.38
N GLN A 6 -1.81 -10.00 -0.29
CA GLN A 6 -1.75 -8.90 -1.27
C GLN A 6 -1.92 -7.51 -0.63
N GLY A 7 -2.27 -7.46 0.66
CA GLY A 7 -2.41 -6.18 1.38
C GLY A 7 -2.88 -6.33 2.82
N GLY A 8 -2.65 -5.29 3.60
CA GLY A 8 -2.93 -5.26 5.04
C GLY A 8 -4.35 -5.61 5.46
N PRO A 9 -5.42 -5.17 4.76
CA PRO A 9 -6.77 -5.57 5.11
C PRO A 9 -7.00 -7.08 5.07
N GLN A 10 -6.40 -7.79 4.10
CA GLN A 10 -6.48 -9.25 4.00
C GLN A 10 -5.72 -9.95 5.13
N GLU A 11 -4.57 -9.39 5.54
CA GLU A 11 -3.78 -9.88 6.66
C GLU A 11 -4.55 -9.76 7.98
N ILE A 12 -5.22 -8.62 8.22
CA ILE A 12 -6.05 -8.41 9.40
C ILE A 12 -7.24 -9.38 9.43
N ALA A 13 -7.87 -9.63 8.26
CA ALA A 13 -8.94 -10.61 8.16
C ALA A 13 -8.46 -12.05 8.47
N ALA A 14 -7.29 -12.44 7.94
CA ALA A 14 -6.68 -13.75 8.22
C ALA A 14 -6.27 -13.88 9.70
N MET A 15 -5.87 -12.80 10.33
CA MET A 15 -5.57 -12.74 11.76
C MET A 15 -6.84 -12.90 12.60
N ALA A 16 -7.93 -12.26 12.21
CA ALA A 16 -9.23 -12.36 12.88
C ALA A 16 -9.84 -13.78 12.77
N SER A 17 -9.55 -14.52 11.68
CA SER A 17 -9.96 -15.94 11.52
C SER A 17 -9.04 -16.93 12.26
N GLY A 18 -7.89 -16.48 12.77
CA GLY A 18 -6.91 -17.32 13.46
C GLY A 18 -5.96 -18.09 12.54
N ASP A 19 -5.89 -17.71 11.25
CA ASP A 19 -4.99 -18.35 10.28
C ASP A 19 -3.54 -17.90 10.46
N ILE A 20 -3.34 -16.69 11.00
CA ILE A 20 -2.03 -16.11 11.32
C ILE A 20 -2.05 -15.40 12.67
N ASP A 21 -0.93 -15.39 13.37
CA ASP A 21 -0.78 -14.79 14.70
C ASP A 21 -0.14 -13.39 14.66
N ILE A 22 0.81 -13.18 13.74
CA ILE A 22 1.59 -11.96 13.58
C ILE A 22 1.65 -11.61 12.09
N SER A 23 1.49 -10.34 11.76
CA SER A 23 1.68 -9.85 10.40
C SER A 23 2.40 -8.50 10.37
N GLN A 24 2.91 -8.12 9.20
CA GLN A 24 3.50 -6.80 8.96
C GLN A 24 2.66 -6.04 7.95
N ILE A 25 2.16 -4.88 8.34
CA ILE A 25 1.29 -4.05 7.49
C ILE A 25 1.90 -2.69 7.19
N GLY A 26 1.52 -2.13 6.05
CA GLY A 26 1.76 -0.72 5.72
C GLY A 26 0.76 0.20 6.44
N HIS A 27 1.09 1.50 6.46
CA HIS A 27 0.31 2.52 7.17
C HIS A 27 -1.15 2.66 6.69
N GLY A 28 -1.49 2.27 5.47
CA GLY A 28 -2.87 2.28 4.97
C GLY A 28 -3.83 1.46 5.83
N ALA A 29 -3.39 0.29 6.28
CA ALA A 29 -4.20 -0.59 7.12
C ALA A 29 -4.22 -0.19 8.61
N HIS A 30 -3.46 0.83 9.05
CA HIS A 30 -3.50 1.31 10.44
C HIS A 30 -4.87 1.84 10.86
N ALA A 31 -5.70 2.30 9.92
CA ALA A 31 -7.08 2.69 10.20
C ALA A 31 -7.86 1.54 10.88
N LEU A 32 -7.69 0.31 10.40
CA LEU A 32 -8.32 -0.88 10.97
C LEU A 32 -7.79 -1.20 12.38
N CYS A 33 -6.52 -0.89 12.64
CA CYS A 33 -5.96 -1.01 14.00
C CYS A 33 -6.55 0.03 14.95
N ILE A 34 -6.79 1.26 14.47
CA ILE A 34 -7.45 2.32 15.25
C ILE A 34 -8.89 1.92 15.59
N GLU A 35 -9.57 1.23 14.68
CA GLU A 35 -10.91 0.66 14.89
C GLU A 35 -10.92 -0.56 15.84
N GLY A 36 -9.75 -1.02 16.29
CA GLY A 36 -9.60 -2.12 17.24
C GLY A 36 -9.56 -3.52 16.62
N GLN A 37 -9.44 -3.63 15.28
CA GLN A 37 -9.41 -4.93 14.60
C GLN A 37 -8.06 -5.67 14.76
N ALA A 38 -6.98 -4.93 15.03
CA ALA A 38 -5.67 -5.48 15.36
C ALA A 38 -4.90 -4.52 16.28
N LYS A 39 -3.84 -5.03 16.90
CA LYS A 39 -2.99 -4.29 17.82
C LYS A 39 -1.58 -4.17 17.25
N ILE A 40 -1.08 -2.93 17.11
CA ILE A 40 0.31 -2.66 16.75
C ILE A 40 1.18 -2.93 17.99
N PHE A 41 2.21 -3.78 17.86
CA PHE A 41 3.15 -4.05 18.94
C PHE A 41 4.60 -3.66 18.62
N HIS A 42 4.91 -3.41 17.33
CA HIS A 42 6.25 -3.00 16.91
C HIS A 42 6.17 -2.09 15.69
N LEU A 43 6.88 -0.95 15.71
CA LEU A 43 7.12 -0.12 14.53
C LEU A 43 8.38 -0.63 13.85
N ASP A 44 8.29 -0.95 12.57
CA ASP A 44 9.37 -1.57 11.82
C ASP A 44 10.26 -0.55 11.11
N CYS A 45 9.72 0.10 10.11
CA CYS A 45 10.45 1.04 9.28
C CYS A 45 9.52 2.10 8.66
N THR A 46 10.13 3.08 7.96
CA THR A 46 9.39 3.96 7.06
C THR A 46 9.35 3.33 5.68
N SER A 47 8.14 3.04 5.17
CA SER A 47 7.94 2.47 3.83
C SER A 47 7.76 3.59 2.81
N LEU A 48 8.64 3.67 1.82
CA LEU A 48 8.63 4.67 0.75
C LEU A 48 8.51 4.00 -0.64
N ALA A 49 7.78 2.91 -0.72
CA ALA A 49 7.74 2.03 -1.89
C ALA A 49 6.51 2.24 -2.79
N ASP A 50 5.58 3.10 -2.39
CA ASP A 50 4.33 3.32 -3.12
C ASP A 50 4.47 4.44 -4.17
N ALA A 51 3.75 4.29 -5.27
CA ALA A 51 3.70 5.30 -6.32
C ALA A 51 2.36 5.28 -7.07
N VAL A 52 2.03 6.43 -7.67
CA VAL A 52 1.02 6.55 -8.72
C VAL A 52 1.74 6.51 -10.06
N VAL A 53 1.48 5.49 -10.87
CA VAL A 53 2.09 5.29 -12.18
C VAL A 53 1.02 5.39 -13.26
N ALA A 54 1.27 6.20 -14.28
CA ALA A 54 0.38 6.41 -15.41
C ALA A 54 1.00 5.92 -16.73
N ASN A 55 0.13 5.63 -17.70
CA ASN A 55 0.53 5.38 -19.08
C ASN A 55 0.39 6.68 -19.90
N THR A 56 1.51 7.22 -20.39
CA THR A 56 1.54 8.48 -21.17
C THR A 56 0.77 8.39 -22.49
N GLU A 57 0.60 7.19 -23.08
CA GLU A 57 -0.21 7.00 -24.28
C GLU A 57 -1.70 7.28 -24.03
N LYS A 58 -2.14 7.32 -22.76
CA LYS A 58 -3.50 7.71 -22.35
C LYS A 58 -3.69 9.23 -22.20
N GLY A 59 -2.67 10.01 -22.63
CA GLY A 59 -2.69 11.47 -22.56
C GLY A 59 -2.50 12.01 -21.14
N ILE A 60 -1.80 11.26 -20.28
CA ILE A 60 -1.52 11.64 -18.89
C ILE A 60 -0.05 12.06 -18.80
N ASN A 61 0.21 13.33 -18.47
CA ASN A 61 1.55 13.88 -18.29
C ASN A 61 1.70 14.58 -16.92
N SER A 62 0.60 14.71 -16.18
CA SER A 62 0.56 15.32 -14.85
C SER A 62 -0.57 14.70 -14.02
N ILE A 63 -0.58 14.98 -12.70
CA ILE A 63 -1.66 14.53 -11.81
C ILE A 63 -3.01 15.12 -12.23
N ALA A 64 -3.04 16.36 -12.74
CA ALA A 64 -4.28 17.01 -13.19
C ALA A 64 -4.95 16.27 -14.35
N ASP A 65 -4.16 15.57 -15.20
CA ASP A 65 -4.67 14.79 -16.33
C ASP A 65 -5.38 13.49 -15.89
N LEU A 66 -5.31 13.14 -14.60
CA LEU A 66 -6.05 12.00 -14.04
C LEU A 66 -7.56 12.22 -14.00
N LYS A 67 -8.02 13.47 -14.13
CA LYS A 67 -9.48 13.76 -14.16
C LYS A 67 -10.18 12.97 -15.25
N GLY A 68 -11.21 12.19 -14.85
CA GLY A 68 -11.99 11.33 -15.74
C GLY A 68 -11.29 10.05 -16.17
N LYS A 69 -10.10 9.76 -15.66
CA LYS A 69 -9.33 8.55 -15.99
C LYS A 69 -9.72 7.36 -15.11
N THR A 70 -9.42 6.17 -15.62
CA THR A 70 -9.59 4.90 -14.90
C THR A 70 -8.30 4.53 -14.19
N ILE A 71 -8.36 4.43 -12.86
CA ILE A 71 -7.20 4.20 -12.00
C ILE A 71 -7.41 2.89 -11.22
N ALA A 72 -6.50 1.95 -11.34
CA ALA A 72 -6.49 0.74 -10.53
C ALA A 72 -5.87 1.02 -9.15
N VAL A 73 -6.51 0.54 -8.10
CA VAL A 73 -6.09 0.71 -6.70
C VAL A 73 -6.55 -0.48 -5.88
N SER A 74 -5.88 -0.75 -4.76
CA SER A 74 -6.36 -1.67 -3.74
C SER A 74 -6.70 -0.87 -2.49
N SER A 75 -7.96 -0.93 -2.08
CA SER A 75 -8.49 -0.13 -0.98
C SER A 75 -7.88 -0.51 0.36
N GLY A 76 -7.67 0.48 1.23
CA GLY A 76 -7.06 0.31 2.55
C GLY A 76 -5.56 0.08 2.52
N THR A 77 -4.89 0.29 1.38
CA THR A 77 -3.43 0.18 1.25
C THR A 77 -2.74 1.54 1.37
N SER A 78 -1.43 1.50 1.62
CA SER A 78 -0.58 2.71 1.62
C SER A 78 -0.56 3.42 0.26
N ALA A 79 -0.65 2.67 -0.84
CA ALA A 79 -0.69 3.22 -2.19
C ALA A 79 -1.97 4.04 -2.45
N GLU A 80 -3.11 3.66 -1.88
CA GLU A 80 -4.34 4.47 -1.94
C GLU A 80 -4.15 5.83 -1.25
N ILE A 81 -3.42 5.88 -0.14
CA ILE A 81 -3.11 7.15 0.53
C ILE A 81 -2.30 8.06 -0.38
N ILE A 82 -1.28 7.51 -1.08
CA ILE A 82 -0.50 8.29 -2.05
C ILE A 82 -1.36 8.80 -3.20
N LEU A 83 -2.29 7.97 -3.71
CA LEU A 83 -3.24 8.41 -4.73
C LEU A 83 -4.09 9.59 -4.23
N ASN A 84 -4.63 9.49 -3.02
CA ASN A 84 -5.47 10.55 -2.45
C ASN A 84 -4.69 11.86 -2.23
N LEU A 85 -3.46 11.77 -1.76
CA LEU A 85 -2.57 12.94 -1.62
C LEU A 85 -2.25 13.54 -2.99
N ALA A 86 -1.96 12.71 -4.00
CA ALA A 86 -1.70 13.16 -5.36
C ALA A 86 -2.93 13.87 -5.94
N LEU A 87 -4.11 13.26 -5.90
CA LEU A 87 -5.35 13.87 -6.38
C LEU A 87 -5.61 15.21 -5.67
N SER A 88 -5.50 15.25 -4.34
CA SER A 88 -5.69 16.46 -3.55
C SER A 88 -4.72 17.58 -3.93
N SER A 89 -3.47 17.26 -4.24
CA SER A 89 -2.46 18.26 -4.67
C SER A 89 -2.83 18.96 -5.98
N ALA A 90 -3.63 18.33 -6.82
CA ALA A 90 -4.17 18.89 -8.07
C ALA A 90 -5.61 19.44 -7.93
N GLY A 91 -6.15 19.48 -6.70
CA GLY A 91 -7.53 19.90 -6.45
C GLY A 91 -8.58 18.88 -6.92
N LEU A 92 -8.19 17.63 -7.09
CA LEU A 92 -9.05 16.51 -7.46
C LEU A 92 -9.42 15.68 -6.22
N THR A 93 -10.48 14.90 -6.36
CA THR A 93 -10.95 13.92 -5.38
C THR A 93 -11.13 12.54 -6.05
N GLN A 94 -11.47 11.52 -5.29
CA GLN A 94 -11.82 10.22 -5.85
C GLN A 94 -13.05 10.28 -6.77
N ASP A 95 -13.97 11.24 -6.57
CA ASP A 95 -15.15 11.44 -7.41
C ASP A 95 -14.80 11.98 -8.81
N ASP A 96 -13.62 12.56 -8.99
CA ASP A 96 -13.13 13.05 -10.28
C ASP A 96 -12.50 11.97 -11.17
N VAL A 97 -12.35 10.75 -10.68
CA VAL A 97 -11.72 9.62 -11.36
C VAL A 97 -12.59 8.37 -11.28
N THR A 98 -12.32 7.36 -12.10
CA THR A 98 -12.96 6.04 -11.99
C THR A 98 -12.00 5.08 -11.31
N LEU A 99 -12.27 4.71 -10.05
CA LEU A 99 -11.46 3.73 -9.33
C LEU A 99 -11.90 2.31 -9.67
N VAL A 100 -10.92 1.42 -9.90
CA VAL A 100 -11.13 -0.01 -10.13
C VAL A 100 -10.33 -0.79 -9.11
N GLU A 101 -11.04 -1.56 -8.29
CA GLU A 101 -10.41 -2.41 -7.27
C GLU A 101 -9.66 -3.58 -7.92
N MET A 102 -8.36 -3.69 -7.66
CA MET A 102 -7.51 -4.75 -8.17
C MET A 102 -6.41 -5.08 -7.16
N ASP A 103 -5.96 -6.33 -7.17
CA ASP A 103 -4.71 -6.72 -6.51
C ASP A 103 -3.48 -6.27 -7.34
N ALA A 104 -2.30 -6.36 -6.74
CA ALA A 104 -1.05 -5.90 -7.35
C ALA A 104 -0.74 -6.58 -8.70
N ASN A 105 -1.05 -7.87 -8.84
CA ASN A 105 -0.83 -8.62 -10.09
C ASN A 105 -1.84 -8.22 -11.18
N GLY A 106 -3.10 -8.00 -10.78
CA GLY A 106 -4.15 -7.47 -11.64
C GLY A 106 -3.78 -6.08 -12.17
N MET A 107 -3.26 -5.19 -11.31
CA MET A 107 -2.79 -3.85 -11.71
C MET A 107 -1.68 -3.91 -12.75
N VAL A 108 -0.67 -4.77 -12.56
CA VAL A 108 0.42 -4.97 -13.55
C VAL A 108 -0.18 -5.40 -14.89
N SER A 109 -1.05 -6.39 -14.89
CA SER A 109 -1.69 -6.91 -16.10
C SER A 109 -2.55 -5.87 -16.81
N ALA A 110 -3.35 -5.11 -16.05
CA ALA A 110 -4.23 -4.06 -16.56
C ALA A 110 -3.45 -2.88 -17.13
N MET A 111 -2.36 -2.44 -16.48
CA MET A 111 -1.48 -1.39 -16.99
C MET A 111 -0.79 -1.80 -18.31
N VAL A 112 -0.24 -3.01 -18.37
CA VAL A 112 0.48 -3.51 -19.55
C VAL A 112 -0.46 -3.71 -20.73
N SER A 113 -1.68 -4.20 -20.50
CA SER A 113 -2.69 -4.38 -21.55
C SER A 113 -3.42 -3.09 -21.94
N GLY A 114 -3.24 -2.00 -21.19
CA GLY A 114 -3.95 -0.74 -21.41
C GLY A 114 -5.41 -0.77 -20.95
N GLY A 115 -5.77 -1.71 -20.08
CA GLY A 115 -7.10 -1.84 -19.48
C GLY A 115 -7.43 -0.76 -18.45
N VAL A 116 -6.39 -0.11 -17.89
CA VAL A 116 -6.51 1.09 -17.03
C VAL A 116 -5.54 2.15 -17.51
N ASP A 117 -5.78 3.39 -17.12
CA ASP A 117 -4.98 4.54 -17.55
C ASP A 117 -3.82 4.83 -16.60
N ALA A 118 -4.01 4.51 -15.31
CA ALA A 118 -3.02 4.64 -14.24
C ALA A 118 -3.29 3.59 -13.15
N CYS A 119 -2.35 3.45 -12.23
CA CYS A 119 -2.53 2.66 -11.01
C CYS A 119 -1.79 3.27 -9.82
N ALA A 120 -2.26 2.97 -8.61
CA ALA A 120 -1.57 3.23 -7.37
C ALA A 120 -1.15 1.91 -6.74
N THR A 121 0.15 1.64 -6.66
CA THR A 121 0.71 0.36 -6.19
C THR A 121 2.09 0.55 -5.59
N GLY A 122 2.59 -0.47 -4.91
CA GLY A 122 3.93 -0.49 -4.32
C GLY A 122 4.95 -1.28 -5.15
N SER A 123 6.22 -1.27 -4.71
CA SER A 123 7.23 -2.19 -5.21
C SER A 123 6.92 -3.62 -4.75
N PRO A 124 7.19 -4.65 -5.60
CA PRO A 124 7.92 -4.60 -6.87
C PRO A 124 7.05 -4.29 -8.10
N SER A 125 5.72 -4.14 -7.95
CA SER A 125 4.79 -3.95 -9.09
C SER A 125 5.11 -2.69 -9.89
N THR A 126 5.48 -1.59 -9.24
CA THR A 126 5.91 -0.35 -9.91
C THR A 126 7.07 -0.57 -10.87
N LEU A 127 8.08 -1.36 -10.46
CA LEU A 127 9.23 -1.71 -11.31
C LEU A 127 8.82 -2.60 -12.48
N THR A 128 7.92 -3.56 -12.24
CA THR A 128 7.43 -4.46 -13.29
C THR A 128 6.67 -3.68 -14.36
N ILE A 129 5.80 -2.74 -13.95
CA ILE A 129 5.06 -1.86 -14.86
C ILE A 129 6.04 -0.97 -15.64
N ALA A 130 7.00 -0.33 -14.96
CA ALA A 130 7.99 0.52 -15.60
C ALA A 130 8.82 -0.23 -16.65
N ASN A 131 9.27 -1.44 -16.33
CA ASN A 131 10.02 -2.29 -17.27
C ASN A 131 9.17 -2.71 -18.47
N ALA A 132 7.90 -3.02 -18.28
CA ALA A 132 7.01 -3.48 -19.36
C ALA A 132 6.57 -2.34 -20.28
N LEU A 133 6.28 -1.15 -19.74
CA LEU A 133 5.83 0.01 -20.51
C LEU A 133 6.99 0.86 -21.06
N GLY A 134 8.20 0.76 -20.46
CA GLY A 134 9.36 1.56 -20.86
C GLY A 134 9.05 3.06 -20.76
N ASP A 135 9.36 3.82 -21.81
CA ASP A 135 9.18 5.28 -21.86
C ASP A 135 7.72 5.74 -21.75
N LYS A 136 6.76 4.82 -21.80
CA LYS A 136 5.34 5.11 -21.63
C LYS A 136 4.90 5.13 -20.16
N ALA A 137 5.70 4.58 -19.26
CA ALA A 137 5.44 4.62 -17.83
C ALA A 137 5.89 5.97 -17.25
N LEU A 138 4.97 6.69 -16.63
CA LEU A 138 5.25 7.95 -15.93
C LEU A 138 4.87 7.81 -14.46
N THR A 139 5.85 7.95 -13.57
CA THR A 139 5.57 8.09 -12.14
C THR A 139 5.10 9.51 -11.87
N LEU A 140 3.86 9.65 -11.44
CA LEU A 140 3.23 10.94 -11.15
C LEU A 140 3.45 11.40 -9.71
N ALA A 141 3.50 10.47 -8.77
CA ALA A 141 3.67 10.73 -7.35
C ALA A 141 4.27 9.51 -6.63
N THR A 142 5.00 9.78 -5.56
CA THR A 142 5.60 8.78 -4.66
C THR A 142 5.42 9.21 -3.21
N ASN A 143 5.74 8.32 -2.25
CA ASN A 143 5.80 8.71 -0.83
C ASN A 143 6.73 9.90 -0.60
N ASN A 144 7.86 10.00 -1.33
CA ASN A 144 8.86 11.05 -1.14
C ASN A 144 8.30 12.46 -1.37
N ASP A 145 7.27 12.60 -2.20
CA ASP A 145 6.64 13.88 -2.49
C ASP A 145 5.81 14.42 -1.30
N TYR A 146 5.56 13.58 -0.28
CA TYR A 146 4.68 13.89 0.85
C TYR A 146 5.30 13.68 2.23
N VAL A 147 6.60 13.38 2.33
CA VAL A 147 7.28 13.10 3.62
C VAL A 147 7.26 14.27 4.60
N ASP A 148 7.13 15.50 4.10
CA ASP A 148 6.98 16.69 4.94
C ASP A 148 5.56 16.88 5.49
N GLN A 149 4.58 16.14 4.98
CA GLN A 149 3.17 16.25 5.35
C GLN A 149 2.68 15.04 6.14
N VAL A 150 3.17 13.83 5.79
CA VAL A 150 2.70 12.55 6.33
C VAL A 150 3.87 11.61 6.58
N THR A 151 3.79 10.83 7.64
CA THR A 151 4.70 9.72 7.90
C THR A 151 4.13 8.41 7.35
N PHE A 152 5.00 7.51 6.91
CA PHE A 152 4.64 6.25 6.25
C PHE A 152 5.17 5.04 7.04
N PRO A 153 4.75 4.83 8.31
CA PRO A 153 5.25 3.73 9.10
C PRO A 153 4.74 2.38 8.61
N SER A 154 5.64 1.39 8.61
CA SER A 154 5.29 -0.03 8.56
C SER A 154 5.32 -0.59 9.97
N SER A 155 4.43 -1.53 10.28
CA SER A 155 4.23 -2.00 11.64
C SER A 155 3.96 -3.49 11.68
N PHE A 156 4.43 -4.15 12.74
CA PHE A 156 4.00 -5.50 13.09
C PHE A 156 2.78 -5.44 13.99
N ILE A 157 1.80 -6.27 13.65
CA ILE A 157 0.50 -6.35 14.32
C ILE A 157 0.20 -7.76 14.80
N THR A 158 -0.72 -7.86 15.73
CA THR A 158 -1.28 -9.10 16.26
C THR A 158 -2.70 -8.87 16.77
N THR A 159 -3.42 -9.92 17.17
CA THR A 159 -4.70 -9.76 17.87
C THR A 159 -4.47 -9.37 19.34
N GLU A 160 -5.46 -8.74 19.97
CA GLU A 160 -5.41 -8.46 21.40
C GLU A 160 -5.33 -9.75 22.24
N GLU A 161 -6.07 -10.79 21.84
CA GLU A 161 -6.04 -12.09 22.49
C GLU A 161 -4.66 -12.72 22.47
N PHE A 162 -4.02 -12.77 21.29
CA PHE A 162 -2.66 -13.31 21.16
C PHE A 162 -1.64 -12.49 21.96
N ALA A 163 -1.75 -11.15 21.93
CA ALA A 163 -0.85 -10.27 22.69
C ALA A 163 -0.92 -10.52 24.19
N ASN A 164 -2.12 -10.72 24.73
CA ASN A 164 -2.33 -10.99 26.15
C ASN A 164 -1.82 -12.38 26.55
N ALA A 165 -2.05 -13.39 25.70
CA ALA A 165 -1.64 -14.77 25.96
C ALA A 165 -0.15 -15.02 25.75
N ASN A 166 0.50 -14.29 24.84
CA ASN A 166 1.85 -14.56 24.33
C ASN A 166 2.80 -13.37 24.37
N HIS A 167 2.70 -12.54 25.40
CA HIS A 167 3.51 -11.31 25.55
C HIS A 167 5.02 -11.57 25.43
N ASP A 168 5.52 -12.67 26.02
CA ASP A 168 6.94 -13.05 25.95
C ASP A 168 7.39 -13.38 24.53
N VAL A 169 6.50 -13.96 23.70
CA VAL A 169 6.75 -14.23 22.27
C VAL A 169 6.93 -12.93 21.51
N LEU A 170 6.04 -11.94 21.71
CA LEU A 170 6.13 -10.64 21.06
C LEU A 170 7.39 -9.86 21.46
N VAL A 171 7.80 -9.93 22.73
CA VAL A 171 9.05 -9.32 23.19
C VAL A 171 10.27 -9.95 22.53
N ARG A 172 10.32 -11.30 22.44
CA ARG A 172 11.40 -12.01 21.75
C ARG A 172 11.42 -11.72 20.26
N PHE A 173 10.24 -11.65 19.64
CA PHE A 173 10.09 -11.31 18.23
C PHE A 173 10.62 -9.89 17.94
N SER A 174 10.19 -8.89 18.71
CA SER A 174 10.67 -7.50 18.57
C SER A 174 12.19 -7.39 18.77
N ARG A 175 12.76 -8.12 19.77
CA ARG A 175 14.23 -8.16 19.97
C ARG A 175 14.97 -8.78 18.79
N ALA A 176 14.39 -9.81 18.14
CA ALA A 176 14.97 -10.41 16.97
C ALA A 176 14.95 -9.47 15.76
N LEU A 177 13.86 -8.73 15.57
CA LEU A 177 13.76 -7.70 14.52
C LEU A 177 14.82 -6.61 14.71
N LEU A 178 14.91 -6.01 15.91
CA LEU A 178 15.90 -4.98 16.20
C LEU A 178 17.33 -5.48 15.95
N LYS A 179 17.60 -6.74 16.27
CA LYS A 179 18.92 -7.34 16.06
C LYS A 179 19.23 -7.63 14.58
N ALA A 180 18.21 -7.74 13.76
CA ALA A 180 18.35 -7.95 12.31
C ALA A 180 18.51 -6.63 11.54
N GLN A 181 18.19 -5.50 12.17
CA GLN A 181 18.32 -4.15 11.61
C GLN A 181 19.71 -3.52 11.89
N ASP A 182 20.44 -4.04 12.88
CA ASP A 182 21.84 -3.68 13.20
C ASP A 182 22.83 -4.35 12.20
#